data_517fcd4d2f2b75456962513d42276c4b
#
_entry.id   517fcd4d2f2b75456962513d42276c4b
#
_cell.length_a   1.000
_cell.length_b   1.000
_cell.length_c   1.000
_cell.angle_alpha   90.00
_cell.angle_beta   90.00
_cell.angle_gamma   90.00
#
_symmetry.space_group_name_H-M   'P 1'
#
loop_
_entity.id
_entity.type
_entity.pdbx_description
1 polymer ?
#
loop_
_entity_poly.entity_id
_entity_poly.type
_entity_poly.pdbx_seq_one_letter_code
_entity_poly.pdbx_strand_id
1 'polypeptide(L)'
;MLSVQQLRVNGRRDDLLPPTSLQASRGELLLVTADRQDQRTALALALSGRMKPGGGTVSWDGQTKIRQLRVAGALVDSPGVNEPEQHLSVRDLVTEDLSLIPRRYRGALLSKPWLKVNRFEDIAGMWAEQLPPRRRTELLTALALANPRTDLLVLDSPDRHSGDPADWLPRLRDLAYDGGRPLAVVAAVTALPPGWTGPAAVVGNAAPKAAITEEQPEIEDAK
;
A
#
# COMPACT_ATOMS: atom_id res chain seq x y z
N MET A 1 0.07 15.02 4.96
CA MET A 1 -1.13 14.56 4.21
C MET A 1 -0.70 14.11 2.82
N LEU A 2 -1.14 12.94 2.40
CA LEU A 2 -1.05 12.47 1.01
C LEU A 2 -2.19 13.09 0.21
N SER A 3 -1.90 13.69 -0.94
CA SER A 3 -2.90 14.20 -1.88
C SER A 3 -2.58 13.71 -3.28
N VAL A 4 -3.57 13.13 -3.92
CA VAL A 4 -3.47 12.51 -5.25
C VAL A 4 -4.59 13.05 -6.13
N GLN A 5 -4.21 13.58 -7.29
CA GLN A 5 -5.15 14.18 -8.25
C GLN A 5 -4.94 13.56 -9.61
N GLN A 6 -5.97 12.89 -10.11
CA GLN A 6 -6.00 12.25 -11.43
C GLN A 6 -4.75 11.43 -11.76
N LEU A 7 -4.23 10.74 -10.74
CA LEU A 7 -3.07 9.86 -10.90
C LEU A 7 -3.40 8.77 -11.91
N ARG A 8 -2.57 8.67 -12.95
CA ARG A 8 -2.63 7.56 -13.91
C ARG A 8 -1.24 6.98 -14.15
N VAL A 9 -1.21 5.72 -14.51
CA VAL A 9 -0.01 5.01 -14.94
C VAL A 9 -0.29 4.38 -16.30
N ASN A 10 0.53 4.72 -17.28
CA ASN A 10 0.35 4.21 -18.64
C ASN A 10 0.77 2.73 -18.70
N GLY A 11 -0.04 1.90 -19.34
CA GLY A 11 0.29 0.55 -19.74
C GLY A 11 0.75 0.51 -21.22
N ARG A 12 0.83 -0.70 -21.78
CA ARG A 12 1.24 -0.86 -23.19
C ARG A 12 0.14 -0.50 -24.19
N ARG A 13 -1.10 -0.76 -23.87
CA ARG A 13 -2.29 -0.50 -24.71
C ARG A 13 -3.25 0.45 -24.01
N ASP A 14 -3.60 0.11 -22.79
CA ASP A 14 -4.52 0.86 -21.94
C ASP A 14 -3.79 1.34 -20.68
N ASP A 15 -4.40 2.26 -19.91
CA ASP A 15 -3.86 2.68 -18.64
C ASP A 15 -3.78 1.49 -17.68
N LEU A 16 -2.58 1.23 -17.15
CA LEU A 16 -2.36 0.26 -16.09
C LEU A 16 -3.09 0.69 -14.80
N LEU A 17 -3.07 1.99 -14.51
CA LEU A 17 -3.86 2.61 -13.47
C LEU A 17 -4.69 3.73 -14.11
N PRO A 18 -6.02 3.61 -14.17
CA PRO A 18 -6.88 4.67 -14.67
C PRO A 18 -6.87 5.88 -13.73
N PRO A 19 -7.26 7.08 -14.23
CA PRO A 19 -7.24 8.31 -13.44
C PRO A 19 -7.93 8.15 -12.09
N THR A 20 -7.15 8.34 -11.02
CA THR A 20 -7.57 8.09 -9.64
C THR A 20 -7.23 9.30 -8.77
N SER A 21 -8.17 9.74 -7.96
CA SER A 21 -7.97 10.81 -6.97
C SER A 21 -8.30 10.31 -5.57
N LEU A 22 -7.43 10.64 -4.61
CA LEU A 22 -7.63 10.26 -3.21
C LEU A 22 -6.83 11.18 -2.28
N GLN A 23 -7.17 11.14 -1.01
CA GLN A 23 -6.43 11.83 0.05
C GLN A 23 -6.33 10.91 1.27
N ALA A 24 -5.21 10.99 1.98
CA ALA A 24 -5.02 10.31 3.26
C ALA A 24 -4.20 11.19 4.21
N SER A 25 -4.71 11.39 5.40
CA SER A 25 -4.07 12.17 6.46
C SER A 25 -3.32 11.27 7.43
N ARG A 26 -2.38 11.85 8.19
CA ARG A 26 -1.85 11.16 9.38
C ARG A 26 -2.98 10.91 10.37
N GLY A 27 -2.96 9.75 11.01
CA GLY A 27 -4.06 9.30 11.86
C GLY A 27 -5.23 8.72 11.06
N GLU A 28 -5.02 8.32 9.81
CA GLU A 28 -6.07 7.83 8.93
C GLU A 28 -5.67 6.52 8.24
N LEU A 29 -6.58 5.55 8.22
CA LEU A 29 -6.51 4.36 7.39
C LEU A 29 -7.46 4.52 6.20
N LEU A 30 -6.90 4.64 5.00
CA LEU A 30 -7.63 4.68 3.74
C LEU A 30 -7.57 3.32 3.05
N LEU A 31 -8.70 2.72 2.73
CA LEU A 31 -8.79 1.55 1.87
C LEU A 31 -9.09 1.98 0.43
N VAL A 32 -8.33 1.44 -0.51
CA VAL A 32 -8.53 1.72 -1.95
C VAL A 32 -8.80 0.43 -2.69
N THR A 33 -9.98 0.32 -3.28
CA THR A 33 -10.38 -0.90 -4.00
C THR A 33 -9.96 -0.85 -5.46
N ALA A 34 -9.49 -1.98 -5.96
CA ALA A 34 -9.30 -2.24 -7.38
C ALA A 34 -9.39 -3.75 -7.64
N ASP A 35 -10.08 -4.14 -8.71
CA ASP A 35 -10.31 -5.56 -9.04
C ASP A 35 -9.01 -6.27 -9.45
N ARG A 36 -8.17 -5.58 -10.22
CA ARG A 36 -6.95 -6.16 -10.79
C ARG A 36 -5.74 -5.95 -9.88
N GLN A 37 -4.96 -7.01 -9.69
CA GLN A 37 -3.72 -6.95 -8.89
C GLN A 37 -2.71 -5.94 -9.47
N ASP A 38 -2.57 -5.89 -10.78
CA ASP A 38 -1.64 -4.97 -11.43
C ASP A 38 -2.00 -3.49 -11.19
N GLN A 39 -3.29 -3.17 -11.07
CA GLN A 39 -3.76 -1.83 -10.70
C GLN A 39 -3.43 -1.50 -9.24
N ARG A 40 -3.63 -2.45 -8.31
CA ARG A 40 -3.28 -2.28 -6.90
C ARG A 40 -1.77 -2.06 -6.73
N THR A 41 -0.99 -2.87 -7.43
CA THR A 41 0.48 -2.74 -7.42
C THR A 41 0.94 -1.41 -8.03
N ALA A 42 0.40 -1.00 -9.19
CA ALA A 42 0.74 0.28 -9.82
C ALA A 42 0.39 1.47 -8.90
N LEU A 43 -0.79 1.42 -8.26
CA LEU A 43 -1.20 2.41 -7.27
C LEU A 43 -0.20 2.46 -6.11
N ALA A 44 0.09 1.32 -5.47
CA ALA A 44 0.99 1.23 -4.33
C ALA A 44 2.40 1.74 -4.65
N LEU A 45 2.93 1.38 -5.82
CA LEU A 45 4.22 1.88 -6.30
C LEU A 45 4.22 3.40 -6.53
N ALA A 46 3.16 3.95 -7.12
CA ALA A 46 3.06 5.38 -7.38
C ALA A 46 2.92 6.17 -6.07
N LEU A 47 2.05 5.71 -5.14
CA LEU A 47 1.84 6.35 -3.84
C LEU A 47 3.08 6.32 -2.94
N SER A 48 3.90 5.28 -3.04
CA SER A 48 5.15 5.15 -2.28
C SER A 48 6.37 5.79 -2.97
N GLY A 49 6.16 6.46 -4.14
CA GLY A 49 7.22 7.11 -4.91
C GLY A 49 8.19 6.14 -5.62
N ARG A 50 7.78 4.89 -5.82
CA ARG A 50 8.58 3.86 -6.50
C ARG A 50 8.28 3.74 -7.99
N MET A 51 7.15 4.30 -8.42
CA MET A 51 6.76 4.42 -9.83
C MET A 51 6.47 5.88 -10.15
N LYS A 52 6.97 6.36 -11.29
CA LYS A 52 6.66 7.70 -11.78
C LYS A 52 5.26 7.70 -12.41
N PRO A 53 4.38 8.64 -12.03
CA PRO A 53 3.09 8.81 -12.68
C PRO A 53 3.23 9.06 -14.19
N GLY A 54 2.34 8.48 -14.99
CA GLY A 54 2.13 8.80 -16.40
C GLY A 54 1.31 10.08 -16.59
N GLY A 55 0.55 10.49 -15.57
CA GLY A 55 -0.21 11.73 -15.52
C GLY A 55 -0.78 11.97 -14.13
N GLY A 56 -1.35 13.16 -13.92
CA GLY A 56 -1.81 13.58 -12.61
C GLY A 56 -0.68 13.93 -11.66
N THR A 57 -1.01 14.11 -10.38
CA THR A 57 -0.05 14.50 -9.35
C THR A 57 -0.18 13.66 -8.09
N VAL A 58 0.95 13.37 -7.45
CA VAL A 58 1.03 12.78 -6.10
C VAL A 58 1.88 13.73 -5.27
N SER A 59 1.37 14.15 -4.13
CA SER A 59 2.10 15.01 -3.20
C SER A 59 2.02 14.49 -1.76
N TRP A 60 3.10 14.69 -1.03
CA TRP A 60 3.18 14.46 0.40
C TRP A 60 3.51 15.77 1.10
N ASP A 61 2.64 16.21 2.01
CA ASP A 61 2.74 17.50 2.70
C ASP A 61 2.99 18.68 1.72
N GLY A 62 2.24 18.70 0.61
CA GLY A 62 2.35 19.72 -0.44
C GLY A 62 3.56 19.57 -1.37
N GLN A 63 4.42 18.59 -1.15
CA GLN A 63 5.61 18.37 -1.96
C GLN A 63 5.37 17.29 -3.02
N THR A 64 5.60 17.64 -4.29
CA THR A 64 5.41 16.73 -5.44
C THR A 64 6.69 16.00 -5.86
N LYS A 65 7.82 16.28 -5.21
CA LYS A 65 9.10 15.63 -5.55
C LYS A 65 9.06 14.15 -5.14
N ILE A 66 9.16 13.27 -6.12
CA ILE A 66 9.15 11.81 -5.93
C ILE A 66 10.17 11.31 -4.88
N ARG A 67 11.31 12.00 -4.75
CA ARG A 67 12.32 11.68 -3.73
C ARG A 67 11.80 11.88 -2.30
N GLN A 68 11.02 12.94 -2.07
CA GLN A 68 10.45 13.22 -0.74
C GLN A 68 9.36 12.21 -0.40
N LEU A 69 8.51 11.90 -1.36
CA LEU A 69 7.51 10.84 -1.22
C LEU A 69 8.16 9.49 -0.90
N ARG A 70 9.26 9.12 -1.62
CA ARG A 70 10.01 7.88 -1.37
C ARG A 70 10.66 7.83 0.01
N VAL A 71 11.03 8.97 0.56
CA VAL A 71 11.63 9.06 1.89
C VAL A 71 10.58 8.90 2.99
N ALA A 72 9.41 9.49 2.81
CA ALA A 72 8.31 9.40 3.77
C ALA A 72 7.49 8.11 3.63
N GLY A 73 7.44 7.55 2.42
CA GLY A 73 6.60 6.41 2.08
C GLY A 73 7.33 5.06 2.17
N ALA A 74 6.78 4.11 2.88
CA ALA A 74 7.19 2.71 2.83
C ALA A 74 6.15 1.89 2.06
N LEU A 75 6.63 1.08 1.10
CA LEU A 75 5.84 0.06 0.43
C LEU A 75 5.93 -1.23 1.22
N VAL A 76 4.81 -1.88 1.45
CA VAL A 76 4.73 -3.11 2.23
C VAL A 76 4.13 -4.23 1.39
N ASP A 77 4.88 -5.31 1.25
CA ASP A 77 4.43 -6.60 0.73
C ASP A 77 3.84 -6.55 -0.69
N SER A 78 4.52 -5.84 -1.59
CA SER A 78 4.07 -5.70 -2.99
C SER A 78 4.54 -6.90 -3.82
N PRO A 79 3.60 -7.62 -4.49
CA PRO A 79 3.91 -8.81 -5.27
C PRO A 79 4.96 -8.56 -6.36
N GLY A 80 5.99 -9.41 -6.41
CA GLY A 80 7.07 -9.31 -7.39
C GLY A 80 7.96 -8.07 -7.26
N VAL A 81 7.80 -7.27 -6.18
CA VAL A 81 8.58 -6.04 -5.96
C VAL A 81 9.38 -6.12 -4.66
N ASN A 82 8.71 -6.25 -3.53
CA ASN A 82 9.34 -6.34 -2.21
C ASN A 82 8.63 -7.33 -1.28
N GLU A 83 7.85 -8.24 -1.83
CA GLU A 83 7.40 -9.38 -1.05
C GLU A 83 8.62 -10.24 -0.64
N PRO A 84 8.65 -10.76 0.58
CA PRO A 84 9.72 -11.64 1.02
C PRO A 84 9.85 -12.88 0.15
N GLU A 85 11.09 -13.28 -0.15
CA GLU A 85 11.35 -14.54 -0.80
C GLU A 85 10.84 -15.70 0.05
N GLN A 86 10.17 -16.67 -0.58
CA GLN A 86 9.45 -17.75 0.09
C GLN A 86 10.33 -18.53 1.08
N HIS A 87 11.55 -18.87 0.66
CA HIS A 87 12.50 -19.67 1.44
C HIS A 87 13.48 -18.84 2.28
N LEU A 88 13.22 -17.54 2.46
CA LEU A 88 14.00 -16.70 3.35
C LEU A 88 13.51 -16.88 4.79
N SER A 89 14.43 -17.14 5.74
CA SER A 89 14.02 -17.18 7.14
C SER A 89 13.64 -15.78 7.63
N VAL A 90 12.71 -15.69 8.59
CA VAL A 90 12.34 -14.41 9.20
C VAL A 90 13.55 -13.65 9.75
N ARG A 91 14.52 -14.38 10.32
CA ARG A 91 15.77 -13.75 10.81
C ARG A 91 16.58 -13.12 9.69
N ASP A 92 16.69 -13.80 8.56
CA ASP A 92 17.46 -13.32 7.42
C ASP A 92 16.72 -12.14 6.76
N LEU A 93 15.39 -12.25 6.57
CA LEU A 93 14.55 -11.17 6.12
C LEU A 93 14.74 -9.90 6.98
N VAL A 94 14.66 -10.03 8.31
CA VAL A 94 14.88 -8.91 9.22
C VAL A 94 16.29 -8.35 9.09
N THR A 95 17.30 -9.21 8.87
CA THR A 95 18.69 -8.77 8.69
C THR A 95 18.84 -7.94 7.40
N GLU A 96 18.25 -8.40 6.31
CA GLU A 96 18.27 -7.72 5.02
C GLU A 96 17.54 -6.36 5.10
N ASP A 97 16.29 -6.35 5.55
CA ASP A 97 15.49 -5.13 5.63
C ASP A 97 16.12 -4.07 6.53
N LEU A 98 16.61 -4.45 7.70
CA LEU A 98 17.32 -3.52 8.58
C LEU A 98 18.60 -3.00 7.91
N SER A 99 19.27 -3.79 7.06
CA SER A 99 20.47 -3.35 6.35
C SER A 99 20.20 -2.25 5.33
N LEU A 100 19.00 -2.17 4.77
CA LEU A 100 18.56 -1.16 3.80
C LEU A 100 18.34 0.21 4.45
N ILE A 101 18.14 0.26 5.76
CA ILE A 101 17.99 1.53 6.48
C ILE A 101 19.35 2.25 6.53
N PRO A 102 19.43 3.53 6.09
CA PRO A 102 20.69 4.27 6.14
C PRO A 102 21.31 4.27 7.55
N ARG A 103 22.63 4.06 7.65
CA ARG A 103 23.35 3.91 8.93
C ARG A 103 23.02 4.98 9.96
N ARG A 104 22.87 6.25 9.52
CA ARG A 104 22.52 7.38 10.39
C ARG A 104 21.16 7.26 11.08
N TYR A 105 20.26 6.43 10.56
CA TYR A 105 18.92 6.20 11.14
C TYR A 105 18.81 4.82 11.78
N ARG A 106 19.60 3.86 11.30
CA ARG A 106 19.58 2.48 11.79
C ARG A 106 20.29 2.34 13.14
N GLY A 107 21.37 3.12 13.37
CA GLY A 107 22.25 2.92 14.51
C GLY A 107 22.85 1.50 14.54
N ALA A 108 22.79 0.85 15.68
CA ALA A 108 23.26 -0.53 15.91
C ALA A 108 22.12 -1.56 15.88
N LEU A 109 21.07 -1.34 15.07
CA LEU A 109 19.97 -2.30 14.94
C LEU A 109 20.48 -3.62 14.33
N LEU A 110 20.48 -4.67 15.16
CA LEU A 110 20.79 -6.03 14.76
C LEU A 110 19.50 -6.87 14.78
N SER A 111 19.39 -7.86 13.91
CA SER A 111 18.17 -8.66 13.77
C SER A 111 17.73 -9.33 15.06
N LYS A 112 18.65 -9.96 15.82
CA LYS A 112 18.30 -10.67 17.05
C LYS A 112 17.73 -9.75 18.14
N PRO A 113 18.35 -8.62 18.52
CA PRO A 113 17.76 -7.66 19.45
C PRO A 113 16.45 -7.07 18.94
N TRP A 114 16.36 -6.77 17.63
CA TRP A 114 15.16 -6.20 17.02
C TRP A 114 13.97 -7.18 17.10
N LEU A 115 14.19 -8.46 16.75
CA LEU A 115 13.18 -9.52 16.88
C LEU A 115 12.67 -9.62 18.32
N LYS A 116 13.58 -9.57 19.31
CA LYS A 116 13.21 -9.62 20.72
C LYS A 116 12.34 -8.45 21.16
N VAL A 117 12.77 -7.23 20.86
CA VAL A 117 12.05 -6.00 21.23
C VAL A 117 10.66 -5.94 20.58
N ASN A 118 10.56 -6.41 19.33
CA ASN A 118 9.31 -6.40 18.59
C ASN A 118 8.46 -7.70 18.77
N ARG A 119 8.88 -8.63 19.64
CA ARG A 119 8.16 -9.87 19.96
C ARG A 119 7.95 -10.80 18.76
N PHE A 120 9.00 -10.98 17.96
CA PHE A 120 9.03 -11.88 16.81
C PHE A 120 10.05 -13.04 16.98
N GLU A 121 10.51 -13.31 18.24
CA GLU A 121 11.46 -14.40 18.49
C GLU A 121 10.86 -15.78 18.18
N ASP A 122 9.56 -15.93 18.42
CA ASP A 122 8.78 -17.14 18.18
C ASP A 122 8.75 -17.59 16.71
N ILE A 123 8.79 -16.64 15.79
CA ILE A 123 8.76 -16.90 14.35
C ILE A 123 10.12 -16.77 13.68
N ALA A 124 11.19 -16.45 14.41
CA ALA A 124 12.49 -16.10 13.83
C ALA A 124 13.13 -17.19 12.94
N GLY A 125 12.80 -18.43 13.18
CA GLY A 125 13.28 -19.59 12.38
C GLY A 125 12.31 -20.06 11.31
N MET A 126 11.11 -19.46 11.20
CA MET A 126 10.12 -19.82 10.18
C MET A 126 10.57 -19.28 8.81
N TRP A 127 10.17 -19.96 7.75
CA TRP A 127 10.25 -19.43 6.38
C TRP A 127 9.16 -18.37 6.15
N ALA A 128 9.45 -17.39 5.31
CA ALA A 128 8.50 -16.31 5.01
C ALA A 128 7.16 -16.84 4.49
N GLU A 129 7.16 -17.91 3.70
CA GLU A 129 5.94 -18.56 3.19
C GLU A 129 5.10 -19.25 4.28
N GLN A 130 5.72 -19.62 5.42
CA GLN A 130 5.06 -20.30 6.53
C GLN A 130 4.41 -19.34 7.53
N LEU A 131 4.63 -18.04 7.34
CA LEU A 131 4.09 -17.04 8.27
C LEU A 131 2.55 -17.02 8.21
N PRO A 132 1.88 -17.16 9.36
CA PRO A 132 0.45 -16.87 9.42
C PRO A 132 0.17 -15.45 8.90
N PRO A 133 -0.91 -15.20 8.14
CA PRO A 133 -1.19 -13.91 7.52
C PRO A 133 -1.12 -12.73 8.48
N ARG A 134 -1.67 -12.89 9.68
CA ARG A 134 -1.60 -11.88 10.74
C ARG A 134 -0.16 -11.57 11.16
N ARG A 135 0.65 -12.61 11.42
CA ARG A 135 2.06 -12.43 11.82
C ARG A 135 2.91 -11.84 10.69
N ARG A 136 2.58 -12.18 9.44
CA ARG A 136 3.20 -11.57 8.25
C ARG A 136 2.94 -10.07 8.21
N THR A 137 1.68 -9.65 8.34
CA THR A 137 1.29 -8.23 8.35
C THR A 137 1.95 -7.48 9.52
N GLU A 138 1.97 -8.06 10.73
CA GLU A 138 2.62 -7.48 11.90
C GLU A 138 4.12 -7.28 11.68
N LEU A 139 4.82 -8.31 11.19
CA LEU A 139 6.27 -8.27 10.92
C LEU A 139 6.63 -7.23 9.87
N LEU A 140 6.00 -7.30 8.68
CA LEU A 140 6.37 -6.45 7.55
C LEU A 140 6.05 -4.97 7.80
N THR A 141 4.95 -4.68 8.51
CA THR A 141 4.67 -3.31 8.93
C THR A 141 5.65 -2.81 9.99
N ALA A 142 6.07 -3.66 10.92
CA ALA A 142 7.09 -3.31 11.91
C ALA A 142 8.46 -3.03 11.26
N LEU A 143 8.86 -3.82 10.25
CA LEU A 143 10.07 -3.58 9.47
C LEU A 143 10.00 -2.27 8.69
N ALA A 144 8.89 -1.97 8.05
CA ALA A 144 8.66 -0.72 7.35
C ALA A 144 8.80 0.51 8.28
N LEU A 145 8.42 0.36 9.55
CA LEU A 145 8.51 1.39 10.59
C LEU A 145 9.87 1.43 11.31
N ALA A 146 10.75 0.46 11.11
CA ALA A 146 12.11 0.50 11.64
C ALA A 146 12.92 1.70 11.09
N ASN A 147 12.53 2.23 9.91
CA ASN A 147 13.00 3.51 9.44
C ASN A 147 12.20 4.65 10.10
N PRO A 148 12.80 5.49 10.97
CA PRO A 148 12.09 6.53 11.70
C PRO A 148 11.51 7.65 10.82
N ARG A 149 11.85 7.66 9.54
CA ARG A 149 11.33 8.64 8.56
C ARG A 149 10.05 8.21 7.85
N THR A 150 9.58 6.99 8.11
CA THR A 150 8.35 6.48 7.50
C THR A 150 7.14 7.14 8.16
N ASP A 151 6.42 7.97 7.44
CA ASP A 151 5.18 8.65 7.86
C ASP A 151 3.96 8.18 7.05
N LEU A 152 4.20 7.50 5.94
CA LEU A 152 3.20 6.94 5.06
C LEU A 152 3.48 5.45 4.86
N LEU A 153 2.54 4.59 5.24
CA LEU A 153 2.55 3.17 4.91
C LEU A 153 1.62 2.91 3.73
N VAL A 154 2.13 2.25 2.71
CA VAL A 154 1.35 1.82 1.55
C VAL A 154 1.45 0.31 1.44
N LEU A 155 0.34 -0.37 1.71
CA LEU A 155 0.25 -1.82 1.62
C LEU A 155 -0.36 -2.24 0.28
N ASP A 156 0.26 -3.22 -0.37
CA ASP A 156 -0.24 -3.77 -1.62
C ASP A 156 -0.91 -5.11 -1.37
N SER A 157 -2.24 -5.08 -1.40
CA SER A 157 -3.07 -6.28 -1.29
C SER A 157 -2.82 -7.10 -0.02
N PRO A 158 -2.97 -6.51 1.18
CA PRO A 158 -2.83 -7.27 2.43
C PRO A 158 -3.86 -8.40 2.53
N ASP A 159 -4.98 -8.28 1.83
CA ASP A 159 -6.05 -9.26 1.71
C ASP A 159 -5.71 -10.47 0.82
N ARG A 160 -4.57 -10.47 0.11
CA ARG A 160 -4.17 -11.60 -0.75
C ARG A 160 -3.71 -12.83 0.03
N HIS A 161 -3.26 -12.66 1.27
CA HIS A 161 -2.78 -13.76 2.11
C HIS A 161 -3.89 -14.38 2.97
N SER A 162 -4.95 -13.63 3.20
CA SER A 162 -6.14 -14.09 3.92
C SER A 162 -7.34 -13.24 3.52
N GLY A 163 -8.43 -13.91 3.14
CA GLY A 163 -9.71 -13.26 2.89
C GLY A 163 -10.39 -12.76 4.19
N ASP A 164 -9.88 -13.16 5.37
CA ASP A 164 -10.40 -12.68 6.65
C ASP A 164 -9.76 -11.33 7.03
N PRO A 165 -10.54 -10.24 7.09
CA PRO A 165 -10.02 -8.95 7.51
C PRO A 165 -9.43 -8.94 8.93
N ALA A 166 -9.78 -9.89 9.79
CA ALA A 166 -9.22 -10.01 11.13
C ALA A 166 -7.71 -10.26 11.14
N ASP A 167 -7.14 -10.75 10.04
CA ASP A 167 -5.72 -11.05 9.93
C ASP A 167 -4.84 -9.82 9.60
N TRP A 168 -5.42 -8.77 9.07
CA TRP A 168 -4.65 -7.60 8.64
C TRP A 168 -5.25 -6.26 9.09
N LEU A 169 -6.57 -6.10 9.10
CA LEU A 169 -7.23 -4.83 9.34
C LEU A 169 -6.99 -4.25 10.76
N PRO A 170 -7.04 -5.04 11.85
CA PRO A 170 -6.78 -4.52 13.19
C PRO A 170 -5.40 -3.88 13.29
N ARG A 171 -4.36 -4.55 12.75
CA ARG A 171 -3.00 -4.01 12.76
C ARG A 171 -2.90 -2.67 12.03
N LEU A 172 -3.56 -2.52 10.88
CA LEU A 172 -3.53 -1.28 10.11
C LEU A 172 -4.25 -0.13 10.84
N ARG A 173 -5.35 -0.45 11.52
CA ARG A 173 -6.05 0.51 12.39
C ARG A 173 -5.18 0.98 13.53
N ASP A 174 -4.56 0.06 14.26
CA ASP A 174 -3.65 0.39 15.37
C ASP A 174 -2.52 1.31 14.89
N LEU A 175 -1.92 1.01 13.74
CA LEU A 175 -0.85 1.83 13.17
C LEU A 175 -1.30 3.23 12.78
N ALA A 176 -2.52 3.39 12.29
CA ALA A 176 -3.06 4.68 11.92
C ALA A 176 -3.46 5.50 13.16
N TYR A 177 -4.16 4.90 14.13
CA TYR A 177 -4.84 5.63 15.19
C TYR A 177 -4.11 5.66 16.53
N ASP A 178 -3.41 4.56 16.92
CA ASP A 178 -2.91 4.36 18.28
C ASP A 178 -1.40 4.49 18.46
N GLY A 179 -0.66 4.61 17.38
CA GLY A 179 0.80 4.74 17.47
C GLY A 179 1.22 6.12 17.93
N GLY A 180 1.93 6.29 19.04
CA GLY A 180 2.40 7.58 19.58
C GLY A 180 2.96 8.59 18.55
N ARG A 181 3.07 8.17 17.27
CA ARG A 181 3.32 8.97 16.07
C ARG A 181 2.23 8.64 15.03
N PRO A 182 1.31 9.57 14.70
CA PRO A 182 0.25 9.32 13.74
C PRO A 182 0.81 9.07 12.34
N LEU A 183 0.43 7.96 11.74
CA LEU A 183 0.81 7.57 10.39
C LEU A 183 -0.35 7.76 9.42
N ALA A 184 -0.06 8.06 8.15
CA ALA A 184 -1.01 7.83 7.09
C ALA A 184 -0.85 6.38 6.61
N VAL A 185 -1.93 5.62 6.60
CA VAL A 185 -1.94 4.23 6.15
C VAL A 185 -2.87 4.09 4.97
N VAL A 186 -2.36 3.62 3.84
CA VAL A 186 -3.15 3.33 2.64
C VAL A 186 -3.00 1.86 2.30
N ALA A 187 -4.10 1.14 2.17
CA ALA A 187 -4.08 -0.24 1.72
C ALA A 187 -4.90 -0.40 0.44
N ALA A 188 -4.24 -0.86 -0.62
CA ALA A 188 -4.91 -1.30 -1.84
C ALA A 188 -5.46 -2.70 -1.62
N VAL A 189 -6.77 -2.88 -1.80
CA VAL A 189 -7.48 -4.14 -1.50
C VAL A 189 -8.40 -4.54 -2.66
N THR A 190 -8.77 -5.81 -2.71
CA THR A 190 -9.72 -6.31 -3.71
C THR A 190 -11.14 -5.79 -3.45
N ALA A 191 -11.57 -5.82 -2.19
CA ALA A 191 -12.88 -5.35 -1.77
C ALA A 191 -12.83 -4.73 -0.37
N LEU A 192 -13.79 -3.87 -0.07
CA LEU A 192 -13.94 -3.36 1.28
C LEU A 192 -14.39 -4.48 2.23
N PRO A 193 -13.83 -4.56 3.44
CA PRO A 193 -14.31 -5.48 4.46
C PRO A 193 -15.78 -5.24 4.79
N PRO A 194 -16.56 -6.30 5.11
CA PRO A 194 -17.93 -6.14 5.56
C PRO A 194 -18.06 -5.14 6.72
N GLY A 195 -19.01 -4.21 6.61
CA GLY A 195 -19.22 -3.18 7.63
C GLY A 195 -18.14 -2.09 7.71
N TRP A 196 -17.29 -1.94 6.71
CA TRP A 196 -16.33 -0.84 6.66
C TRP A 196 -17.04 0.50 6.56
N THR A 197 -16.77 1.40 7.52
CA THR A 197 -17.31 2.76 7.59
C THR A 197 -16.22 3.84 7.55
N GLY A 198 -14.96 3.42 7.45
CA GLY A 198 -13.83 4.34 7.37
C GLY A 198 -13.61 4.92 5.96
N PRO A 199 -12.57 5.73 5.80
CA PRO A 199 -12.21 6.30 4.51
C PRO A 199 -12.01 5.22 3.44
N ALA A 200 -12.57 5.46 2.25
CA ALA A 200 -12.45 4.55 1.12
C ALA A 200 -12.39 5.32 -0.21
N ALA A 201 -11.70 4.74 -1.17
CA ALA A 201 -11.66 5.20 -2.56
C ALA A 201 -11.69 3.99 -3.51
N VAL A 202 -11.98 4.26 -4.78
CA VAL A 202 -11.97 3.26 -5.84
C VAL A 202 -11.01 3.70 -6.93
N VAL A 203 -10.20 2.80 -7.44
CA VAL A 203 -9.34 3.07 -8.60
C VAL A 203 -10.22 3.45 -9.81
N GLY A 204 -9.81 4.50 -10.54
CA GLY A 204 -10.58 5.01 -11.68
C GLY A 204 -11.68 6.01 -11.33
N ASN A 205 -11.81 6.42 -10.06
CA ASN A 205 -12.85 7.34 -9.61
C ASN A 205 -12.78 8.76 -10.21
N ALA A 206 -11.68 9.09 -10.87
CA ALA A 206 -11.48 10.37 -11.55
C ALA A 206 -11.47 10.24 -13.08
N ALA A 207 -11.74 9.04 -13.61
CA ALA A 207 -11.93 8.87 -15.05
C ALA A 207 -13.23 9.59 -15.50
N PRO A 208 -13.25 10.25 -16.68
CA PRO A 208 -14.49 10.78 -17.22
C PRO A 208 -15.50 9.64 -17.36
N LYS A 209 -16.70 9.82 -16.82
CA LYS A 209 -17.78 8.89 -17.09
C LYS A 209 -17.97 8.80 -18.59
N ALA A 210 -17.93 7.58 -19.15
CA ALA A 210 -18.29 7.35 -20.54
C ALA A 210 -19.69 7.97 -20.76
N ALA A 211 -19.81 8.88 -21.72
CA ALA A 211 -21.12 9.37 -22.12
C ALA A 211 -21.95 8.17 -22.57
N ILE A 212 -23.05 7.92 -21.90
CA ILE A 212 -24.04 6.96 -22.35
C ILE A 212 -24.56 7.55 -23.64
N THR A 213 -24.14 7.01 -24.79
CA THR A 213 -24.76 7.33 -26.07
C THR A 213 -26.15 6.70 -26.01
N GLU A 214 -27.15 7.52 -25.71
CA GLU A 214 -28.54 7.14 -25.95
C GLU A 214 -28.66 6.91 -27.46
N GLU A 215 -28.73 5.66 -27.88
CA GLU A 215 -29.19 5.30 -29.22
C GLU A 215 -30.64 5.81 -29.33
N GLN A 216 -30.82 6.89 -30.07
CA GLN A 216 -32.14 7.30 -30.51
C GLN A 216 -32.69 6.19 -31.41
N PRO A 217 -33.89 5.66 -31.15
CA PRO A 217 -34.48 4.73 -32.07
C PRO A 217 -34.76 5.44 -33.41
N GLU A 218 -34.19 4.93 -34.48
CA GLU A 218 -34.57 5.32 -35.83
C GLU A 218 -36.06 5.02 -36.01
N ILE A 219 -36.82 6.11 -36.19
CA ILE A 219 -38.21 6.01 -36.60
C ILE A 219 -38.16 5.67 -38.10
N GLU A 220 -38.39 4.43 -38.42
CA GLU A 220 -38.61 3.96 -39.78
C GLU A 220 -39.98 4.47 -40.25
N ASP A 221 -39.95 5.58 -41.06
CA ASP A 221 -41.12 6.08 -41.77
C ASP A 221 -41.50 5.10 -42.87
N ALA A 222 -42.52 4.28 -42.61
CA ALA A 222 -43.20 3.46 -43.61
C ALA A 222 -43.98 4.33 -44.60
N LYS A 223 -43.60 4.25 -45.85
CA LYS A 223 -44.43 4.65 -46.99
C LYS A 223 -44.75 3.45 -47.86
#